data_e3b0a58bd121a1bd2b463c522df5587f
#
_entry.id   e3b0a58bd121a1bd2b463c522df5587f
#
_cell.length_a   1.000
_cell.length_b   1.000
_cell.length_c   1.000
_cell.angle_alpha   90.00
_cell.angle_beta   90.00
_cell.angle_gamma   90.00
#
_symmetry.space_group_name_H-M   'P 1'
#
loop_
_entity.id
_entity.type
_entity.pdbx_description
1 polymer ?
#
loop_
_entity_poly.entity_id
_entity_poly.type
_entity_poly.pdbx_seq_one_letter_code
_entity_poly.pdbx_strand_id
1 'polypeptide(L)'
;LAPAVTHSGQGMLPADFFRWADELNRIRTQVQGLEHWEQIETQMIAPHVNQVLRALSEAFTGTIAEQWETWRDRYVPELLALLRTLHREASERSRLRAEDLHRTIDPLLPEERRKASLSQKALWILASTPGVTSVLNGMRTPAYVDDALQILRWEPLSDSRRVYDCCAEKK
;
A
#
# COMPACT_ATOMS: atom_id res chain seq x y z
N LEU A 1 -13.21 -29.60 -10.77
CA LEU A 1 -14.29 -29.48 -11.76
C LEU A 1 -15.04 -28.21 -11.44
N ALA A 2 -14.82 -27.15 -12.23
CA ALA A 2 -15.58 -25.91 -12.12
C ALA A 2 -16.96 -26.13 -12.77
N PRO A 3 -18.08 -25.73 -12.14
CA PRO A 3 -19.42 -25.83 -12.75
C PRO A 3 -19.52 -24.87 -13.94
N ALA A 4 -20.13 -25.35 -15.02
CA ALA A 4 -20.40 -24.55 -16.21
C ALA A 4 -21.50 -23.52 -15.92
N VAL A 5 -21.18 -22.25 -16.00
CA VAL A 5 -22.13 -21.14 -15.96
C VAL A 5 -22.42 -20.73 -17.39
N THR A 6 -23.60 -21.10 -17.90
CA THR A 6 -24.12 -20.61 -19.19
C THR A 6 -24.89 -19.32 -18.95
N HIS A 7 -24.29 -18.17 -19.27
CA HIS A 7 -25.01 -16.92 -19.43
C HIS A 7 -24.94 -16.48 -20.90
N SER A 8 -26.07 -16.25 -21.49
CA SER A 8 -26.24 -15.64 -22.82
C SER A 8 -25.84 -14.16 -22.75
N GLY A 9 -24.65 -13.85 -23.26
CA GLY A 9 -24.17 -12.49 -23.40
C GLY A 9 -22.68 -12.39 -23.17
N GLN A 10 -21.89 -12.58 -24.24
CA GLN A 10 -20.42 -12.49 -24.28
C GLN A 10 -19.68 -13.36 -23.26
N GLY A 11 -19.32 -14.56 -23.71
CA GLY A 11 -18.79 -15.65 -22.90
C GLY A 11 -17.43 -15.36 -22.30
N MET A 12 -17.43 -14.87 -21.05
CA MET A 12 -16.31 -15.03 -20.15
C MET A 12 -16.34 -16.45 -19.62
N LEU A 13 -15.31 -17.24 -19.87
CA LEU A 13 -15.19 -18.57 -19.31
C LEU A 13 -15.05 -18.51 -17.78
N PRO A 14 -15.58 -19.48 -17.03
CA PRO A 14 -15.39 -19.53 -15.56
C PRO A 14 -13.93 -19.44 -15.14
N ALA A 15 -13.00 -19.95 -15.96
CA ALA A 15 -11.56 -19.83 -15.74
C ALA A 15 -11.07 -18.37 -15.71
N ASP A 16 -11.74 -17.46 -16.41
CA ASP A 16 -11.33 -16.06 -16.45
C ASP A 16 -11.63 -15.30 -15.15
N PHE A 17 -12.62 -15.77 -14.36
CA PHE A 17 -12.92 -15.22 -13.04
C PHE A 17 -11.86 -15.56 -11.98
N PHE A 18 -11.03 -16.57 -12.23
CA PHE A 18 -10.04 -17.08 -11.26
C PHE A 18 -8.59 -16.84 -11.68
N ARG A 19 -8.35 -15.94 -12.63
CA ARG A 19 -6.99 -15.53 -13.06
C ARG A 19 -6.30 -14.57 -12.09
N TRP A 20 -6.76 -14.54 -10.85
CA TRP A 20 -6.19 -13.68 -9.81
C TRP A 20 -4.69 -13.88 -9.59
N ALA A 21 -4.21 -15.11 -9.71
CA ALA A 21 -2.82 -15.42 -9.46
C ALA A 21 -1.90 -14.65 -10.43
N ASP A 22 -2.26 -14.61 -11.71
CA ASP A 22 -1.50 -13.90 -12.73
C ASP A 22 -1.58 -12.38 -12.51
N GLU A 23 -2.78 -11.88 -12.24
CA GLU A 23 -3.01 -10.46 -11.99
C GLU A 23 -2.33 -9.98 -10.70
N LEU A 24 -2.45 -10.73 -9.62
CA LEU A 24 -1.76 -10.41 -8.36
C LEU A 24 -0.25 -10.49 -8.51
N ASN A 25 0.27 -11.43 -9.29
CA ASN A 25 1.70 -11.51 -9.56
C ASN A 25 2.19 -10.30 -10.38
N ARG A 26 1.40 -9.83 -11.34
CA ARG A 26 1.67 -8.61 -12.11
C ARG A 26 1.66 -7.37 -11.19
N ILE A 27 0.61 -7.23 -10.37
CA ILE A 27 0.48 -6.15 -9.39
C ILE A 27 1.67 -6.15 -8.42
N ARG A 28 2.05 -7.32 -7.90
CA ARG A 28 3.17 -7.49 -6.97
C ARG A 28 4.46 -6.86 -7.47
N THR A 29 4.75 -6.96 -8.78
CA THR A 29 5.96 -6.37 -9.36
C THR A 29 5.90 -4.85 -9.49
N GLN A 30 4.70 -4.27 -9.54
CA GLN A 30 4.46 -2.84 -9.71
C GLN A 30 4.27 -2.10 -8.39
N VAL A 31 4.00 -2.82 -7.30
CA VAL A 31 3.80 -2.22 -5.97
C VAL A 31 5.07 -1.55 -5.49
N GLN A 32 4.98 -0.25 -5.26
CA GLN A 32 6.12 0.57 -4.84
C GLN A 32 6.37 0.52 -3.33
N GLY A 33 5.34 0.22 -2.51
CA GLY A 33 5.42 0.16 -1.06
C GLY A 33 4.06 -0.09 -0.43
N LEU A 34 3.98 0.03 0.90
CA LEU A 34 2.80 -0.30 1.68
C LEU A 34 1.59 0.54 1.30
N GLU A 35 1.72 1.86 1.25
CA GLU A 35 0.61 2.77 0.92
C GLU A 35 0.02 2.49 -0.47
N HIS A 36 0.88 2.22 -1.46
CA HIS A 36 0.44 1.86 -2.81
C HIS A 36 -0.28 0.50 -2.81
N TRP A 37 0.20 -0.48 -2.02
CA TRP A 37 -0.49 -1.76 -1.86
C TRP A 37 -1.88 -1.58 -1.22
N GLU A 38 -1.98 -0.85 -0.11
CA GLU A 38 -3.24 -0.59 0.59
C GLU A 38 -4.27 0.09 -0.31
N GLN A 39 -3.82 1.02 -1.16
CA GLN A 39 -4.67 1.67 -2.14
C GLN A 39 -5.20 0.68 -3.18
N ILE A 40 -4.35 -0.19 -3.73
CA ILE A 40 -4.74 -1.22 -4.70
C ILE A 40 -5.70 -2.23 -4.03
N GLU A 41 -5.37 -2.70 -2.84
CA GLU A 41 -6.17 -3.68 -2.09
C GLU A 41 -7.58 -3.14 -1.81
N THR A 42 -7.68 -1.91 -1.29
CA THR A 42 -8.97 -1.33 -0.88
C THR A 42 -9.80 -0.82 -2.05
N GLN A 43 -9.19 -0.26 -3.09
CA GLN A 43 -9.93 0.36 -4.20
C GLN A 43 -10.16 -0.56 -5.39
N MET A 44 -9.35 -1.60 -5.56
CA MET A 44 -9.43 -2.48 -6.71
C MET A 44 -9.72 -3.93 -6.32
N ILE A 45 -8.87 -4.55 -5.49
CA ILE A 45 -8.94 -5.99 -5.22
C ILE A 45 -10.17 -6.33 -4.40
N ALA A 46 -10.35 -5.73 -3.22
CA ALA A 46 -11.44 -6.09 -2.32
C ALA A 46 -12.84 -5.83 -2.92
N PRO A 47 -13.12 -4.69 -3.58
CA PRO A 47 -14.40 -4.47 -4.23
C PRO A 47 -14.68 -5.50 -5.33
N HIS A 48 -13.69 -5.81 -6.17
CA HIS A 48 -13.87 -6.76 -7.26
C HIS A 48 -14.05 -8.19 -6.76
N VAL A 49 -13.27 -8.65 -5.77
CA VAL A 49 -13.45 -9.95 -5.12
C VAL A 49 -14.87 -10.07 -4.55
N ASN A 50 -15.32 -9.08 -3.79
CA ASN A 50 -16.64 -9.07 -3.19
C ASN A 50 -17.75 -9.10 -4.24
N GLN A 51 -17.60 -8.37 -5.34
CA GLN A 51 -18.53 -8.36 -6.45
C GLN A 51 -18.67 -9.75 -7.11
N VAL A 52 -17.53 -10.41 -7.39
CA VAL A 52 -17.51 -11.74 -8.01
C VAL A 52 -18.11 -12.78 -7.07
N LEU A 53 -17.71 -12.78 -5.79
CA LEU A 53 -18.23 -13.73 -4.80
C LEU A 53 -19.75 -13.58 -4.62
N ARG A 54 -20.24 -12.33 -4.57
CA ARG A 54 -21.69 -12.04 -4.49
C ARG A 54 -22.42 -12.52 -5.73
N ALA A 55 -21.95 -12.15 -6.92
CA ALA A 55 -22.59 -12.53 -8.18
C ALA A 55 -22.70 -14.06 -8.35
N LEU A 56 -21.65 -14.81 -7.98
CA LEU A 56 -21.67 -16.26 -8.02
C LEU A 56 -22.62 -16.85 -6.95
N SER A 57 -22.66 -16.27 -5.75
CA SER A 57 -23.59 -16.72 -4.70
C SER A 57 -25.06 -16.48 -5.06
N GLU A 58 -25.36 -15.41 -5.80
CA GLU A 58 -26.72 -15.11 -6.30
C GLU A 58 -27.12 -15.96 -7.52
N ALA A 59 -26.14 -16.36 -8.33
CA ALA A 59 -26.39 -17.12 -9.56
C ALA A 59 -26.62 -18.61 -9.32
N PHE A 60 -26.06 -19.17 -8.24
CA PHE A 60 -26.13 -20.60 -7.96
C PHE A 60 -27.34 -20.95 -7.07
N THR A 61 -28.04 -22.06 -7.41
CA THR A 61 -29.21 -22.57 -6.66
C THR A 61 -29.11 -24.08 -6.47
N GLY A 62 -29.83 -24.61 -5.48
CA GLY A 62 -29.87 -26.04 -5.19
C GLY A 62 -28.52 -26.63 -4.85
N THR A 63 -28.22 -27.82 -5.31
CA THR A 63 -26.97 -28.56 -5.04
C THR A 63 -25.71 -27.80 -5.49
N ILE A 64 -25.81 -26.96 -6.51
CA ILE A 64 -24.69 -26.14 -6.98
C ILE A 64 -24.37 -25.06 -5.96
N ALA A 65 -25.37 -24.47 -5.33
CA ALA A 65 -25.17 -23.50 -4.25
C ALA A 65 -24.39 -24.10 -3.05
N GLU A 66 -24.77 -25.33 -2.63
CA GLU A 66 -24.08 -26.02 -1.53
C GLU A 66 -22.64 -26.33 -1.87
N GLN A 67 -22.32 -26.74 -3.09
CA GLN A 67 -20.98 -26.99 -3.57
C GLN A 67 -20.19 -25.68 -3.64
N TRP A 68 -20.80 -24.59 -4.08
CA TRP A 68 -20.23 -23.27 -4.12
C TRP A 68 -19.88 -22.76 -2.72
N GLU A 69 -20.78 -22.87 -1.75
CA GLU A 69 -20.52 -22.46 -0.37
C GLU A 69 -19.34 -23.23 0.22
N THR A 70 -19.33 -24.56 0.05
CA THR A 70 -18.22 -25.40 0.51
C THR A 70 -16.87 -24.97 -0.11
N TRP A 71 -16.88 -24.66 -1.41
CA TRP A 71 -15.68 -24.20 -2.10
C TRP A 71 -15.28 -22.80 -1.63
N ARG A 72 -16.21 -21.86 -1.53
CA ARG A 72 -15.99 -20.48 -1.08
C ARG A 72 -15.38 -20.43 0.30
N ASP A 73 -15.90 -21.23 1.23
CA ASP A 73 -15.44 -21.29 2.62
C ASP A 73 -13.98 -21.80 2.74
N ARG A 74 -13.51 -22.54 1.75
CA ARG A 74 -12.10 -22.94 1.64
C ARG A 74 -11.25 -21.91 0.90
N TYR A 75 -11.79 -21.35 -0.16
CA TYR A 75 -11.07 -20.43 -1.04
C TYR A 75 -10.80 -19.06 -0.40
N VAL A 76 -11.80 -18.47 0.26
CA VAL A 76 -11.69 -17.11 0.82
C VAL A 76 -10.57 -17.01 1.87
N PRO A 77 -10.41 -17.92 2.82
CA PRO A 77 -9.29 -17.90 3.76
C PRO A 77 -7.93 -17.95 3.08
N GLU A 78 -7.78 -18.75 2.03
CA GLU A 78 -6.52 -18.87 1.28
C GLU A 78 -6.22 -17.56 0.51
N LEU A 79 -7.22 -16.96 -0.13
CA LEU A 79 -7.07 -15.67 -0.77
C LEU A 79 -6.65 -14.59 0.23
N LEU A 80 -7.31 -14.53 1.39
CA LEU A 80 -6.94 -13.58 2.45
C LEU A 80 -5.53 -13.83 3.01
N ALA A 81 -5.08 -15.09 3.08
CA ALA A 81 -3.72 -15.43 3.48
C ALA A 81 -2.69 -14.94 2.44
N LEU A 82 -3.02 -15.07 1.14
CA LEU A 82 -2.21 -14.54 0.06
C LEU A 82 -2.12 -13.00 0.13
N LEU A 83 -3.25 -12.30 0.28
CA LEU A 83 -3.27 -10.84 0.39
C LEU A 83 -2.45 -10.34 1.60
N ARG A 84 -2.56 -11.02 2.75
CA ARG A 84 -1.71 -10.73 3.93
C ARG A 84 -0.22 -10.93 3.65
N THR A 85 0.12 -11.89 2.82
CA THR A 85 1.53 -12.12 2.44
C THR A 85 2.05 -10.99 1.56
N LEU A 86 1.26 -10.55 0.58
CA LEU A 86 1.60 -9.41 -0.29
C LEU A 86 1.69 -8.09 0.50
N HIS A 87 0.78 -7.87 1.44
CA HIS A 87 0.83 -6.74 2.38
C HIS A 87 2.15 -6.73 3.17
N ARG A 88 2.56 -7.87 3.70
CA ARG A 88 3.83 -8.00 4.44
C ARG A 88 5.04 -7.72 3.55
N GLU A 89 5.06 -8.21 2.32
CA GLU A 89 6.12 -7.90 1.36
C GLU A 89 6.19 -6.40 1.02
N ALA A 90 5.04 -5.76 0.83
CA ALA A 90 4.96 -4.32 0.58
C ALA A 90 5.44 -3.50 1.79
N SER A 91 5.07 -3.93 3.00
CA SER A 91 5.53 -3.34 4.26
C SER A 91 7.05 -3.44 4.42
N GLU A 92 7.61 -4.62 4.14
CA GLU A 92 9.06 -4.83 4.21
C GLU A 92 9.82 -3.97 3.19
N ARG A 93 9.32 -3.84 1.96
CA ARG A 93 9.91 -2.92 0.97
C ARG A 93 9.88 -1.46 1.45
N SER A 94 8.77 -1.02 2.07
CA SER A 94 8.68 0.33 2.64
C SER A 94 9.67 0.52 3.77
N ARG A 95 9.85 -0.47 4.64
CA ARG A 95 10.81 -0.46 5.74
C ARG A 95 12.25 -0.32 5.21
N LEU A 96 12.63 -1.15 4.25
CA LEU A 96 13.98 -1.11 3.66
C LEU A 96 14.27 0.22 2.97
N ARG A 97 13.28 0.82 2.28
CA ARG A 97 13.42 2.17 1.70
C ARG A 97 13.59 3.24 2.77
N ALA A 98 12.80 3.17 3.84
CA ALA A 98 12.91 4.11 4.95
C ALA A 98 14.30 4.03 5.61
N GLU A 99 14.82 2.83 5.82
CA GLU A 99 16.16 2.60 6.37
C GLU A 99 17.28 3.13 5.46
N ASP A 100 17.12 2.97 4.13
CA ASP A 100 18.08 3.51 3.17
C ASP A 100 18.06 5.05 3.16
N LEU A 101 16.86 5.64 3.23
CA LEU A 101 16.72 7.10 3.39
C LEU A 101 17.34 7.58 4.69
N HIS A 102 17.10 6.92 5.82
CA HIS A 102 17.74 7.26 7.09
C HIS A 102 19.27 7.23 6.97
N ARG A 103 19.84 6.16 6.42
CA ARG A 103 21.30 6.06 6.19
C ARG A 103 21.85 7.18 5.33
N THR A 104 21.04 7.67 4.39
CA THR A 104 21.44 8.73 3.47
C THR A 104 21.40 10.11 4.12
N ILE A 105 20.31 10.42 4.83
CA ILE A 105 20.09 11.78 5.34
C ILE A 105 20.62 12.00 6.74
N ASP A 106 20.66 10.99 7.60
CA ASP A 106 21.05 11.14 9.01
C ASP A 106 22.43 11.72 9.21
N PRO A 107 23.46 11.39 8.40
CA PRO A 107 24.78 12.04 8.52
C PRO A 107 24.76 13.55 8.26
N LEU A 108 23.75 14.04 7.54
CA LEU A 108 23.58 15.46 7.18
C LEU A 108 22.79 16.24 8.22
N LEU A 109 22.19 15.56 9.20
CA LEU A 109 21.33 16.15 10.23
C LEU A 109 22.05 16.22 11.58
N PRO A 110 21.70 17.22 12.43
CA PRO A 110 22.13 17.28 13.82
C PRO A 110 21.84 15.97 14.55
N GLU A 111 22.73 15.56 15.45
CA GLU A 111 22.69 14.25 16.10
C GLU A 111 21.38 14.02 16.86
N GLU A 112 20.85 15.04 17.53
CA GLU A 112 19.59 14.99 18.26
C GLU A 112 18.36 14.74 17.39
N ARG A 113 18.46 14.96 16.06
CA ARG A 113 17.37 14.76 15.08
C ARG A 113 17.45 13.45 14.31
N ARG A 114 18.60 12.75 14.39
CA ARG A 114 18.79 11.47 13.67
C ARG A 114 17.83 10.37 14.09
N LYS A 115 17.35 10.39 15.34
CA LYS A 115 16.39 9.42 15.87
C LYS A 115 14.92 9.76 15.58
N ALA A 116 14.64 10.93 15.00
CA ALA A 116 13.29 11.34 14.67
C ALA A 116 12.70 10.46 13.55
N SER A 117 11.37 10.43 13.44
CA SER A 117 10.68 9.71 12.37
C SER A 117 11.05 10.29 10.99
N LEU A 118 10.91 9.48 9.94
CA LEU A 118 11.17 9.95 8.58
C LEU A 118 10.19 11.05 8.17
N SER A 119 8.94 10.99 8.63
CA SER A 119 7.91 12.02 8.42
C SER A 119 8.32 13.35 9.03
N GLN A 120 8.78 13.35 10.27
CA GLN A 120 9.29 14.55 10.94
C GLN A 120 10.49 15.15 10.22
N LYS A 121 11.48 14.31 9.84
CA LYS A 121 12.66 14.76 9.09
C LYS A 121 12.26 15.38 7.76
N ALA A 122 11.41 14.71 6.98
CA ALA A 122 10.95 15.20 5.69
C ALA A 122 10.22 16.54 5.83
N LEU A 123 9.27 16.64 6.76
CA LEU A 123 8.51 17.84 7.02
C LEU A 123 9.42 19.01 7.47
N TRP A 124 10.38 18.74 8.37
CA TRP A 124 11.31 19.72 8.85
C TRP A 124 12.28 20.22 7.76
N ILE A 125 12.83 19.31 6.94
CA ILE A 125 13.71 19.67 5.82
C ILE A 125 12.95 20.56 4.83
N LEU A 126 11.71 20.19 4.46
CA LEU A 126 10.85 20.99 3.58
C LEU A 126 10.56 22.37 4.17
N ALA A 127 10.15 22.43 5.45
CA ALA A 127 9.85 23.69 6.12
C ALA A 127 11.06 24.58 6.30
N SER A 128 12.27 24.01 6.34
CA SER A 128 13.55 24.74 6.42
C SER A 128 14.08 25.18 5.05
N THR A 129 13.40 24.81 3.95
CA THR A 129 13.90 25.10 2.61
C THR A 129 13.60 26.53 2.21
N PRO A 130 14.62 27.35 1.83
CA PRO A 130 14.40 28.73 1.40
C PRO A 130 13.39 28.83 0.24
N GLY A 131 12.42 29.72 0.39
CA GLY A 131 11.33 29.91 -0.58
C GLY A 131 10.09 29.02 -0.36
N VAL A 132 10.15 28.03 0.52
CA VAL A 132 8.97 27.27 0.95
C VAL A 132 8.26 28.02 2.06
N THR A 133 7.05 28.52 1.78
CA THR A 133 6.24 29.29 2.75
C THR A 133 5.22 28.43 3.49
N SER A 134 4.84 27.29 2.93
CA SER A 134 3.93 26.34 3.57
C SER A 134 4.17 24.93 3.05
N VAL A 135 3.93 23.94 3.93
CA VAL A 135 4.02 22.51 3.60
C VAL A 135 2.68 21.86 3.88
N LEU A 136 2.09 21.25 2.85
CA LEU A 136 0.86 20.48 3.01
C LEU A 136 1.17 19.11 3.62
N ASN A 137 0.51 18.78 4.72
CA ASN A 137 0.67 17.52 5.41
C ASN A 137 -0.68 16.84 5.65
N GLY A 138 -0.76 15.53 5.36
CA GLY A 138 -1.95 14.71 5.56
C GLY A 138 -2.15 14.28 7.01
N MET A 139 -2.83 15.08 7.81
CA MET A 139 -3.11 14.83 9.22
C MET A 139 -4.44 14.08 9.42
N ARG A 140 -4.50 12.80 9.01
CA ARG A 140 -5.75 12.01 9.06
C ARG A 140 -6.13 11.47 10.45
N THR A 141 -5.17 11.45 11.38
CA THR A 141 -5.37 10.94 12.74
C THR A 141 -4.73 11.87 13.75
N PRO A 142 -5.20 11.91 15.01
CA PRO A 142 -4.54 12.69 16.07
C PRO A 142 -3.04 12.38 16.20
N ALA A 143 -2.66 11.11 16.07
CA ALA A 143 -1.25 10.72 16.13
C ALA A 143 -0.39 11.37 15.04
N TYR A 144 -0.92 11.56 13.82
CA TYR A 144 -0.20 12.28 12.76
C TYR A 144 -0.08 13.77 13.03
N VAL A 145 -1.08 14.37 13.70
CA VAL A 145 -1.01 15.76 14.15
C VAL A 145 0.10 15.91 15.20
N ASP A 146 0.10 15.05 16.21
CA ASP A 146 1.09 15.08 17.28
C ASP A 146 2.50 14.86 16.73
N ASP A 147 2.68 13.93 15.79
CA ASP A 147 3.97 13.69 15.11
C ASP A 147 4.44 14.94 14.37
N ALA A 148 3.57 15.56 13.57
CA ALA A 148 3.91 16.73 12.77
C ALA A 148 4.22 17.96 13.64
N LEU A 149 3.48 18.18 14.72
CA LEU A 149 3.66 19.34 15.61
C LEU A 149 5.00 19.33 16.36
N GLN A 150 5.67 18.19 16.49
CA GLN A 150 6.99 18.10 17.13
C GLN A 150 8.02 19.01 16.46
N ILE A 151 7.97 19.15 15.12
CA ILE A 151 8.96 19.94 14.38
C ILE A 151 8.86 21.45 14.65
N LEU A 152 7.73 21.97 15.13
CA LEU A 152 7.55 23.40 15.42
C LEU A 152 8.52 23.92 16.49
N ARG A 153 9.11 23.02 17.28
CA ARG A 153 10.09 23.33 18.33
C ARG A 153 11.53 23.19 17.85
N TRP A 154 11.72 22.87 16.56
CA TRP A 154 13.05 22.64 16.02
C TRP A 154 13.56 23.90 15.33
N GLU A 155 14.83 24.21 15.55
CA GLU A 155 15.49 25.25 14.77
C GLU A 155 15.51 24.88 13.30
N PRO A 156 15.32 25.83 12.38
CA PRO A 156 15.40 25.55 10.94
C PRO A 156 16.75 24.93 10.56
N LEU A 157 16.72 23.96 9.66
CA LEU A 157 17.92 23.34 9.13
C LEU A 157 18.66 24.35 8.23
N SER A 158 19.88 24.68 8.58
CA SER A 158 20.67 25.73 7.91
C SER A 158 21.03 25.38 6.47
N ASP A 159 21.20 24.10 6.14
CA ASP A 159 21.58 23.63 4.80
C ASP A 159 20.65 22.50 4.32
N SER A 160 19.38 22.83 4.13
CA SER A 160 18.38 21.87 3.60
C SER A 160 18.70 21.45 2.17
N ARG A 161 19.35 22.31 1.36
CA ARG A 161 19.70 22.02 -0.04
C ARG A 161 20.61 20.81 -0.15
N ARG A 162 21.59 20.67 0.73
CA ARG A 162 22.52 19.54 0.75
C ARG A 162 21.80 18.18 0.88
N VAL A 163 20.67 18.15 1.59
CA VAL A 163 19.87 16.91 1.71
C VAL A 163 19.26 16.53 0.37
N TYR A 164 18.74 17.51 -0.38
CA TYR A 164 18.18 17.26 -1.71
C TYR A 164 19.24 16.78 -2.69
N ASP A 165 20.40 17.42 -2.71
CA ASP A 165 21.52 17.05 -3.59
C ASP A 165 21.94 15.61 -3.35
N CYS A 166 22.11 15.21 -2.09
CA CYS A 166 22.47 13.86 -1.69
C CYS A 166 21.40 12.81 -2.09
N CYS A 167 20.11 13.17 -2.03
CA CYS A 167 19.01 12.29 -2.46
C CYS A 167 18.91 12.20 -3.99
N ALA A 168 19.31 13.22 -4.73
CA ALA A 168 19.26 13.25 -6.20
C ALA A 168 20.36 12.40 -6.83
N GLU A 169 21.53 12.30 -6.22
CA GLU A 169 22.68 11.52 -6.71
C GLU A 169 22.45 9.99 -6.65
N LYS A 170 21.44 9.52 -5.93
CA LYS A 170 21.11 8.10 -5.76
C LYS A 170 20.04 7.58 -6.74
N LYS A 171 19.60 8.37 -7.69
CA LYS A 171 18.69 7.93 -8.76
C LYS A 171 19.46 7.38 -9.95
#